data_78ea662f2ee2182acc8884f9676e5517
#
_entry.id   78ea662f2ee2182acc8884f9676e5517
#
_cell.length_a   1.000
_cell.length_b   1.000
_cell.length_c   1.000
_cell.angle_alpha   90.00
_cell.angle_beta   90.00
_cell.angle_gamma   90.00
#
_symmetry.space_group_name_H-M   'P 1'
#
loop_
_entity.id
_entity.type
_entity.pdbx_description
1 polymer ?
#
loop_
_entity_poly.entity_id
_entity_poly.type
_entity_poly.pdbx_seq_one_letter_code
_entity_poly.pdbx_strand_id
1 'polypeptide(L)'
;FYASDLEEFSKSKNISKEEVIQIHKSKVYDIMSMGFLPGFMYLGNTENRLHCERKLRPSLNVKKGSIGLALNQTCIYPQDSPGGWHIIGSSPLNFFDLKNELPCFASPGDKIKFIEISKSKYESIKKRTL
;
A
#
# COMPACT_ATOMS: atom_id res chain seq x y z
N PHE A 1 -12.92 -4.21 -4.07
CA PHE A 1 -13.41 -3.45 -2.92
C PHE A 1 -12.31 -2.68 -2.20
N TYR A 2 -11.19 -3.35 -1.90
CA TYR A 2 -10.06 -2.72 -1.22
C TYR A 2 -9.01 -2.17 -2.17
N ALA A 3 -9.25 -2.23 -3.46
CA ALA A 3 -8.30 -1.82 -4.50
C ALA A 3 -9.01 -0.87 -5.46
N SER A 4 -9.35 0.32 -4.98
CA SER A 4 -10.21 1.26 -5.69
C SER A 4 -9.71 1.68 -7.06
N ASP A 5 -8.40 1.66 -7.29
CA ASP A 5 -7.81 2.10 -8.55
C ASP A 5 -7.24 0.96 -9.39
N LEU A 6 -7.34 -0.29 -8.92
CA LEU A 6 -6.67 -1.43 -9.56
C LEU A 6 -7.13 -1.66 -10.99
N GLU A 7 -8.44 -1.60 -11.25
CA GLU A 7 -8.98 -1.85 -12.59
C GLU A 7 -8.48 -0.80 -13.58
N GLU A 8 -8.59 0.46 -13.22
CA GLU A 8 -8.14 1.56 -14.06
C GLU A 8 -6.63 1.53 -14.28
N PHE A 9 -5.87 1.23 -13.22
CA PHE A 9 -4.43 1.10 -13.31
C PHE A 9 -4.03 -0.03 -14.25
N SER A 10 -4.66 -1.19 -14.13
CA SER A 10 -4.36 -2.35 -14.98
C SER A 10 -4.62 -2.03 -16.45
N LYS A 11 -5.73 -1.34 -16.73
CA LYS A 11 -6.04 -0.92 -18.10
C LYS A 11 -4.98 0.04 -18.66
N SER A 12 -4.52 0.98 -17.84
CA SER A 12 -3.49 1.94 -18.25
C SER A 12 -2.16 1.28 -18.57
N LYS A 13 -1.88 0.13 -17.95
CA LYS A 13 -0.67 -0.66 -18.19
C LYS A 13 -0.87 -1.75 -19.22
N ASN A 14 -2.09 -1.94 -19.68
CA ASN A 14 -2.45 -2.98 -20.66
C ASN A 14 -2.10 -4.39 -20.16
N ILE A 15 -2.36 -4.65 -18.90
CA ILE A 15 -2.20 -5.97 -18.26
C ILE A 15 -3.41 -6.23 -17.37
N SER A 16 -3.60 -7.49 -16.95
CA SER A 16 -4.74 -7.85 -16.11
C SER A 16 -4.52 -7.40 -14.66
N LYS A 17 -5.61 -7.30 -13.89
CA LYS A 17 -5.53 -7.02 -12.46
C LYS A 17 -4.72 -8.08 -11.74
N GLU A 18 -4.92 -9.33 -12.11
CA GLU A 18 -4.19 -10.47 -11.53
C GLU A 18 -2.69 -10.35 -11.79
N GLU A 19 -2.31 -9.89 -12.97
CA GLU A 19 -0.90 -9.70 -13.32
C GLU A 19 -0.27 -8.56 -12.53
N VAL A 20 -1.01 -7.45 -12.33
CA VAL A 20 -0.53 -6.35 -11.47
C VAL A 20 -0.22 -6.89 -10.06
N ILE A 21 -1.14 -7.67 -9.50
CA ILE A 21 -0.98 -8.25 -8.17
C ILE A 21 0.23 -9.19 -8.12
N GLN A 22 0.37 -10.07 -9.12
CA GLN A 22 1.50 -11.01 -9.17
C GLN A 22 2.84 -10.30 -9.27
N ILE A 23 2.93 -9.29 -10.12
CA ILE A 23 4.16 -8.49 -10.26
C ILE A 23 4.48 -7.79 -8.94
N HIS A 24 3.48 -7.15 -8.34
CA HIS A 24 3.68 -6.38 -7.12
C HIS A 24 4.16 -7.26 -5.95
N LYS A 25 3.53 -8.40 -5.74
CA LYS A 25 3.90 -9.30 -4.63
C LYS A 25 5.17 -10.11 -4.89
N SER A 26 5.71 -10.08 -6.11
CA SER A 26 6.93 -10.83 -6.45
C SER A 26 8.20 -10.21 -5.85
N LYS A 27 8.15 -8.97 -5.42
CA LYS A 27 9.31 -8.24 -4.92
C LYS A 27 9.36 -8.20 -3.40
N VAL A 28 10.59 -8.11 -2.87
CA VAL A 28 10.82 -7.71 -1.48
C VAL A 28 11.16 -6.23 -1.52
N TYR A 29 10.43 -5.44 -0.75
CA TYR A 29 10.57 -3.99 -0.75
C TYR A 29 11.42 -3.52 0.42
N ASP A 30 12.19 -2.46 0.20
CA ASP A 30 12.95 -1.80 1.26
C ASP A 30 12.17 -0.56 1.70
N ILE A 31 12.04 -0.35 3.01
CA ILE A 31 11.50 0.90 3.53
C ILE A 31 12.57 1.97 3.32
N MET A 32 12.35 2.84 2.34
CA MET A 32 13.31 3.88 1.99
C MET A 32 13.24 5.08 2.92
N SER A 33 12.02 5.44 3.30
CA SER A 33 11.78 6.55 4.22
C SER A 33 10.39 6.46 4.80
N MET A 34 10.15 7.25 5.84
CA MET A 34 8.83 7.39 6.47
C MET A 34 8.58 8.88 6.66
N GLY A 35 7.35 9.33 6.38
CA GLY A 35 7.03 10.74 6.49
C GLY A 35 5.65 11.03 5.92
N PHE A 36 5.34 12.30 5.68
CA PHE A 36 4.03 12.79 5.28
C PHE A 36 3.01 12.62 6.40
N LEU A 37 2.77 11.39 6.87
CA LEU A 37 1.93 11.05 8.01
C LEU A 37 2.72 10.13 8.95
N PRO A 38 2.45 10.15 10.28
CA PRO A 38 3.08 9.18 11.18
C PRO A 38 2.81 7.75 10.70
N GLY A 39 3.87 7.00 10.44
CA GLY A 39 3.78 5.61 9.99
C GLY A 39 3.60 5.43 8.49
N PHE A 40 3.53 6.50 7.70
CA PHE A 40 3.45 6.40 6.24
C PHE A 40 4.80 5.92 5.69
N MET A 41 4.77 4.82 4.95
CA MET A 41 5.98 4.18 4.43
C MET A 41 6.13 4.38 2.94
N TYR A 42 7.34 4.80 2.53
CA TYR A 42 7.76 4.85 1.13
C TYR A 42 8.65 3.63 0.88
N LEU A 43 8.20 2.73 0.00
CA LEU A 43 8.88 1.47 -0.28
C LEU A 43 9.55 1.52 -1.64
N GLY A 44 10.82 1.12 -1.69
CA GLY A 44 11.57 1.03 -2.93
C GLY A 44 11.54 -0.38 -3.50
N ASN A 45 12.09 -0.52 -4.71
CA ASN A 45 12.20 -1.78 -5.43
C ASN A 45 10.91 -2.22 -6.14
N THR A 46 10.02 -1.26 -6.43
CA THR A 46 8.84 -1.54 -7.27
C THR A 46 9.30 -1.89 -8.68
N GLU A 47 8.74 -2.97 -9.23
CA GLU A 47 9.10 -3.45 -10.56
C GLU A 47 8.76 -2.40 -11.64
N ASN A 48 9.63 -2.26 -12.64
CA ASN A 48 9.53 -1.19 -13.66
C ASN A 48 8.18 -1.14 -14.36
N ARG A 49 7.57 -2.28 -14.62
CA ARG A 49 6.27 -2.34 -15.31
C ARG A 49 5.14 -1.69 -14.52
N LEU A 50 5.33 -1.47 -13.23
CA LEU A 50 4.34 -0.80 -12.38
C LEU A 50 4.66 0.67 -12.12
N HIS A 51 5.73 1.20 -12.71
CA HIS A 51 6.05 2.62 -12.55
C HIS A 51 4.98 3.47 -13.24
N CYS A 52 4.57 4.57 -12.59
CA CYS A 52 3.49 5.42 -13.08
C CYS A 52 3.59 6.80 -12.47
N GLU A 53 2.89 7.77 -13.05
CA GLU A 53 2.76 9.08 -12.44
C GLU A 53 1.65 9.05 -11.37
N ARG A 54 1.62 10.06 -10.52
CA ARG A 54 0.53 10.22 -9.55
C ARG A 54 -0.78 10.44 -10.30
N LYS A 55 -1.91 10.16 -9.65
CA LYS A 55 -3.23 10.40 -10.21
C LYS A 55 -3.39 11.88 -10.52
N LEU A 56 -3.98 12.17 -11.69
CA LEU A 56 -4.28 13.56 -12.08
C LEU A 56 -5.25 14.20 -11.10
N ARG A 57 -6.20 13.42 -10.59
CA ARG A 57 -7.14 13.86 -9.56
C ARG A 57 -6.94 13.04 -8.31
N PRO A 58 -6.27 13.61 -7.29
CA PRO A 58 -6.08 12.91 -6.02
C PRO A 58 -7.41 12.52 -5.40
N SER A 59 -7.45 11.37 -4.73
CA SER A 59 -8.60 10.94 -3.96
C SER A 59 -8.74 11.81 -2.72
N LEU A 60 -9.98 12.18 -2.37
CA LEU A 60 -10.24 12.99 -1.19
C LEU A 60 -10.10 12.17 0.09
N ASN A 61 -10.31 10.85 0.01
CA ASN A 61 -10.30 9.99 1.19
C ASN A 61 -9.76 8.62 0.85
N VAL A 62 -8.43 8.47 0.96
CA VAL A 62 -7.77 7.17 0.87
C VAL A 62 -7.88 6.52 2.24
N LYS A 63 -8.33 5.28 2.29
CA LYS A 63 -8.58 4.58 3.55
C LYS A 63 -7.30 4.04 4.17
N LYS A 64 -7.27 4.02 5.51
CA LYS A 64 -6.22 3.39 6.30
C LYS A 64 -5.94 1.98 5.79
N GLY A 65 -4.67 1.64 5.66
CA GLY A 65 -4.22 0.34 5.18
C GLY A 65 -4.05 0.26 3.67
N SER A 66 -4.49 1.27 2.92
CA SER A 66 -4.37 1.28 1.47
C SER A 66 -2.93 1.16 1.01
N ILE A 67 -2.72 0.31 0.00
CA ILE A 67 -1.42 0.11 -0.65
C ILE A 67 -1.47 0.81 -1.99
N GLY A 68 -0.53 1.71 -2.24
CA GLY A 68 -0.55 2.55 -3.42
C GLY A 68 0.72 2.52 -4.23
N LEU A 69 0.59 2.88 -5.51
CA LEU A 69 1.70 3.00 -6.45
C LEU A 69 1.76 4.43 -6.99
N ALA A 70 2.95 5.00 -7.03
CA ALA A 70 3.23 6.25 -7.73
C ALA A 70 4.72 6.34 -8.01
N LEU A 71 5.09 6.91 -9.16
CA LEU A 71 6.47 7.00 -9.59
C LEU A 71 7.10 5.60 -9.60
N ASN A 72 8.21 5.41 -8.93
CA ASN A 72 8.87 4.10 -8.83
C ASN A 72 8.73 3.50 -7.43
N GLN A 73 7.71 3.93 -6.68
CA GLN A 73 7.55 3.55 -5.28
C GLN A 73 6.19 2.91 -4.99
N THR A 74 6.15 2.16 -3.91
CA THR A 74 4.95 1.63 -3.28
C THR A 74 4.79 2.33 -1.93
N CYS A 75 3.57 2.55 -1.48
CA CYS A 75 3.31 3.11 -0.16
C CYS A 75 2.26 2.33 0.60
N ILE A 76 2.20 2.55 1.90
CA ILE A 76 1.14 2.05 2.76
C ILE A 76 0.64 3.23 3.60
N TYR A 77 -0.67 3.48 3.54
CA TYR A 77 -1.30 4.56 4.29
C TYR A 77 -1.61 4.09 5.72
N PRO A 78 -1.08 4.77 6.74
CA PRO A 78 -1.32 4.38 8.14
C PRO A 78 -2.66 4.87 8.69
N GLN A 79 -3.32 5.79 8.01
CA GLN A 79 -4.59 6.39 8.42
C GLN A 79 -5.34 6.93 7.21
N ASP A 80 -6.62 7.25 7.39
CA ASP A 80 -7.41 7.88 6.34
C ASP A 80 -6.81 9.25 5.99
N SER A 81 -6.72 9.55 4.69
CA SER A 81 -6.05 10.76 4.21
C SER A 81 -6.36 11.01 2.74
N PRO A 82 -6.33 12.26 2.27
CA PRO A 82 -6.28 12.51 0.82
C PRO A 82 -4.96 12.01 0.26
N GLY A 83 -4.94 11.66 -1.03
CA GLY A 83 -3.70 11.27 -1.68
C GLY A 83 -3.83 10.96 -3.15
N GLY A 84 -2.71 11.04 -3.86
CA GLY A 84 -2.64 10.85 -5.30
C GLY A 84 -2.03 9.54 -5.77
N TRP A 85 -1.84 8.59 -4.87
CA TRP A 85 -1.32 7.27 -5.23
C TRP A 85 -2.43 6.41 -5.81
N HIS A 86 -2.06 5.51 -6.74
CA HIS A 86 -3.01 4.53 -7.30
C HIS A 86 -3.18 3.39 -6.32
N ILE A 87 -4.37 3.22 -5.78
CA ILE A 87 -4.64 2.22 -4.74
C ILE A 87 -4.93 0.86 -5.36
N ILE A 88 -4.03 -0.09 -5.12
CA ILE A 88 -4.09 -1.42 -5.70
C ILE A 88 -4.41 -2.53 -4.69
N GLY A 89 -4.48 -2.20 -3.42
CA GLY A 89 -4.78 -3.19 -2.38
C GLY A 89 -4.89 -2.55 -1.02
N SER A 90 -5.04 -3.40 -0.01
CA SER A 90 -5.16 -2.94 1.38
C SER A 90 -4.58 -3.98 2.33
N SER A 91 -3.97 -3.50 3.41
CA SER A 91 -3.51 -4.34 4.52
C SER A 91 -4.41 -4.11 5.73
N PRO A 92 -4.78 -5.19 6.46
CA PRO A 92 -5.58 -5.05 7.67
C PRO A 92 -4.77 -4.67 8.91
N LEU A 93 -3.45 -4.56 8.78
CA LEU A 93 -2.58 -4.29 9.92
C LEU A 93 -2.66 -2.82 10.37
N ASN A 94 -2.35 -2.61 11.64
CA ASN A 94 -2.28 -1.26 12.20
C ASN A 94 -0.82 -0.80 12.17
N PHE A 95 -0.48 0.11 11.26
CA PHE A 95 0.91 0.52 11.03
C PHE A 95 1.40 1.59 11.98
N PHE A 96 0.51 2.27 12.68
CA PHE A 96 0.89 3.28 13.65
C PHE A 96 -0.10 3.26 14.81
N ASP A 97 0.40 3.00 16.03
CA ASP A 97 -0.43 2.94 17.21
C ASP A 97 0.32 3.56 18.41
N LEU A 98 -0.15 4.70 18.86
CA LEU A 98 0.45 5.43 19.99
C LEU A 98 0.36 4.66 21.30
N LYS A 99 -0.51 3.65 21.38
CA LYS A 99 -0.65 2.80 22.57
C LYS A 99 0.52 1.84 22.74
N ASN A 100 1.25 1.57 21.66
CA ASN A 100 2.40 0.67 21.69
C ASN A 100 3.64 1.42 22.12
N GLU A 101 4.55 0.70 22.77
CA GLU A 101 5.87 1.22 23.17
C GLU A 101 6.63 1.72 21.93
N LEU A 102 6.55 0.97 20.83
CA LEU A 102 7.01 1.41 19.52
C LEU A 102 5.78 1.70 18.65
N PRO A 103 5.37 2.96 18.50
CA PRO A 103 4.15 3.30 17.76
C PRO A 103 4.13 2.78 16.33
N CYS A 104 5.29 2.75 15.66
CA CYS A 104 5.43 2.15 14.34
C CYS A 104 6.29 0.90 14.47
N PHE A 105 5.79 -0.25 14.01
CA PHE A 105 6.52 -1.52 14.16
C PHE A 105 7.64 -1.71 13.12
N ALA A 106 7.78 -0.78 12.17
CA ALA A 106 8.76 -0.85 11.10
C ALA A 106 9.56 0.45 11.02
N SER A 107 10.76 0.39 10.46
CA SER A 107 11.69 1.51 10.37
C SER A 107 12.37 1.53 9.00
N PRO A 108 12.91 2.69 8.56
CA PRO A 108 13.71 2.73 7.33
C PRO A 108 14.85 1.70 7.41
N GLY A 109 15.05 0.99 6.30
CA GLY A 109 16.00 -0.11 6.22
C GLY A 109 15.39 -1.49 6.42
N ASP A 110 14.20 -1.56 7.01
CA ASP A 110 13.47 -2.82 7.11
C ASP A 110 12.95 -3.26 5.75
N LYS A 111 12.63 -4.55 5.64
CA LYS A 111 12.11 -5.14 4.41
C LYS A 111 10.65 -5.53 4.58
N ILE A 112 9.88 -5.35 3.49
CA ILE A 112 8.46 -5.66 3.45
C ILE A 112 8.19 -6.65 2.33
N LYS A 113 7.42 -7.69 2.63
CA LYS A 113 6.93 -8.65 1.65
C LYS A 113 5.41 -8.67 1.70
N PHE A 114 4.77 -8.50 0.54
CA PHE A 114 3.32 -8.56 0.47
C PHE A 114 2.87 -10.00 0.21
N ILE A 115 1.89 -10.45 0.98
CA ILE A 115 1.30 -11.78 0.87
C ILE A 115 -0.20 -11.61 0.66
N GLU A 116 -0.72 -12.25 -0.38
CA GLU A 116 -2.14 -12.21 -0.68
C GLU A 116 -2.93 -13.06 0.32
N ILE A 117 -4.01 -12.49 0.87
CA ILE A 117 -4.86 -13.20 1.83
C ILE A 117 -6.32 -13.13 1.38
N SER A 118 -7.14 -14.03 1.90
CA SER A 118 -8.58 -14.05 1.63
C SER A 118 -9.26 -12.87 2.33
N LYS A 119 -10.45 -12.49 1.83
CA LYS A 119 -11.26 -11.46 2.46
C LYS A 119 -11.62 -11.84 3.90
N SER A 120 -11.92 -13.11 4.14
CA SER A 120 -12.23 -13.63 5.46
C SER A 120 -11.08 -13.42 6.43
N LYS A 121 -9.86 -13.74 6.01
CA LYS A 121 -8.66 -13.54 6.83
C LYS A 121 -8.39 -12.07 7.06
N TYR A 122 -8.57 -11.24 6.04
CA TYR A 122 -8.43 -9.79 6.14
C TYR A 122 -9.35 -9.22 7.25
N GLU A 123 -10.63 -9.57 7.20
CA GLU A 123 -11.61 -9.11 8.18
C GLU A 123 -11.27 -9.58 9.58
N SER A 124 -10.82 -10.85 9.72
CA SER A 124 -10.41 -11.41 10.99
C SER A 124 -9.24 -10.66 11.61
N ILE A 125 -8.20 -10.37 10.83
CA ILE A 125 -7.04 -9.64 11.31
C ILE A 125 -7.43 -8.21 11.69
N LYS A 126 -8.24 -7.55 10.87
CA LYS A 126 -8.68 -6.18 11.11
C LYS A 126 -9.43 -6.05 12.43
N LYS A 127 -10.29 -7.01 12.76
CA LYS A 127 -10.99 -7.05 14.05
C LYS A 127 -10.02 -7.11 15.22
N ARG A 128 -8.95 -7.89 15.10
CA ARG A 128 -7.96 -8.05 16.18
C ARG A 128 -7.10 -6.82 16.40
N THR A 129 -6.99 -5.94 15.39
CA THR A 129 -6.13 -4.77 15.46
C THR A 129 -6.88 -3.48 15.84
N LEU A 130 -8.19 -3.56 16.01
CA LEU A 130 -9.00 -2.40 16.40
C LEU A 130 -8.96 -2.13 17.90
#